data_253eafb50d7bb424a8a89059a7462e9b
#
_entry.id   253eafb50d7bb424a8a89059a7462e9b
#
_cell.length_a   1.000
_cell.length_b   1.000
_cell.length_c   1.000
_cell.angle_alpha   90.00
_cell.angle_beta   90.00
_cell.angle_gamma   90.00
#
_symmetry.space_group_name_H-M   'P 1'
#
loop_
_entity.id
_entity.type
_entity.pdbx_description
1 polymer ?
#
loop_
_entity_poly.entity_id
_entity_poly.type
_entity_poly.pdbx_seq_one_letter_code
_entity_poly.pdbx_strand_id
1 'polypeptide(L)'
;MQYFFSYQTPDQFDDILMTSDGSYFTGLSFSNQNNIKNLATKSLPIFQETCHWLDIYFNGQKPTFNPRYKTNGITPFRKEIQDLLLKIPFGETTTYGNLAKKLAKTHHLKKMSAQAVGGAVGWNPICIIIPCHRVLGANNKITGYGCGIKNKIALLRLEQSLF
;
A
#
# COMPACT_ATOMS: atom_id res chain seq x y z
N MET A 1 19.21 -9.56 8.34
CA MET A 1 19.76 -9.07 7.05
C MET A 1 18.59 -8.63 6.18
N GLN A 2 18.73 -7.56 5.45
CA GLN A 2 17.69 -7.04 4.57
C GLN A 2 18.13 -7.18 3.12
N TYR A 3 17.23 -7.68 2.27
CA TYR A 3 17.45 -7.83 0.84
C TYR A 3 16.59 -6.83 0.07
N PHE A 4 17.07 -6.41 -1.09
CA PHE A 4 16.43 -5.42 -1.94
C PHE A 4 16.24 -5.97 -3.35
N PHE A 5 15.17 -5.54 -3.99
CA PHE A 5 14.90 -5.79 -5.40
C PHE A 5 14.08 -4.65 -5.97
N SER A 6 14.32 -4.29 -7.22
CA SER A 6 13.56 -3.25 -7.90
C SER A 6 12.63 -3.84 -8.94
N TYR A 7 11.46 -3.23 -9.10
CA TYR A 7 10.49 -3.57 -10.12
C TYR A 7 10.26 -2.36 -11.00
N GLN A 8 10.43 -2.53 -12.29
CA GLN A 8 10.17 -1.48 -13.27
C GLN A 8 8.67 -1.42 -13.57
N THR A 9 8.06 -0.30 -13.20
CA THR A 9 6.63 -0.03 -13.40
C THR A 9 6.34 0.52 -14.80
N PRO A 10 5.05 0.57 -15.21
CA PRO A 10 4.65 1.37 -16.37
C PRO A 10 5.00 2.86 -16.18
N ASP A 11 5.14 3.59 -17.30
CA ASP A 11 5.68 4.96 -17.34
C ASP A 11 4.98 5.98 -16.45
N GLN A 12 3.70 5.80 -16.15
CA GLN A 12 2.94 6.71 -15.31
C GLN A 12 3.25 6.60 -13.81
N PHE A 13 4.06 5.62 -13.43
CA PHE A 13 4.45 5.38 -12.03
C PHE A 13 5.94 5.62 -11.82
N ASP A 14 6.32 5.93 -10.59
CA ASP A 14 7.70 5.76 -10.16
C ASP A 14 8.01 4.27 -10.03
N ASP A 15 9.28 3.89 -10.11
CA ASP A 15 9.69 2.51 -9.93
C ASP A 15 9.45 2.04 -8.50
N ILE A 16 9.37 0.73 -8.31
CA ILE A 16 9.13 0.13 -7.02
C ILE A 16 10.41 -0.46 -6.46
N LEU A 17 10.66 -0.14 -5.19
CA LEU A 17 11.68 -0.80 -4.37
C LEU A 17 10.99 -1.78 -3.42
N MET A 18 11.44 -3.02 -3.46
CA MET A 18 10.97 -4.09 -2.60
C MET A 18 12.03 -4.49 -1.58
N THR A 19 11.59 -4.86 -0.39
CA THR A 19 12.48 -5.37 0.66
C THR A 19 11.98 -6.71 1.21
N SER A 20 12.92 -7.52 1.69
CA SER A 20 12.64 -8.81 2.31
C SER A 20 13.66 -9.11 3.40
N ASP A 21 13.26 -9.90 4.40
CA ASP A 21 14.17 -10.47 5.41
C ASP A 21 14.79 -11.81 4.96
N GLY A 22 14.47 -12.26 3.76
CA GLY A 22 14.87 -13.53 3.18
C GLY A 22 13.75 -14.56 3.12
N SER A 23 12.79 -14.48 4.01
CA SER A 23 11.62 -15.39 4.10
C SER A 23 10.31 -14.72 3.84
N TYR A 24 10.17 -13.45 4.25
CA TYR A 24 8.97 -12.66 4.12
C TYR A 24 9.25 -11.41 3.31
N PHE A 25 8.26 -10.98 2.58
CA PHE A 25 8.20 -9.68 1.96
C PHE A 25 7.94 -8.63 3.05
N THR A 26 8.79 -7.62 3.19
CA THR A 26 8.74 -6.68 4.31
C THR A 26 8.48 -5.24 3.90
N GLY A 27 8.59 -4.92 2.63
CA GLY A 27 8.35 -3.57 2.15
C GLY A 27 8.14 -3.47 0.65
N LEU A 28 7.29 -2.53 0.27
CA LEU A 28 7.06 -2.11 -1.11
C LEU A 28 6.78 -0.62 -1.11
N SER A 29 7.63 0.14 -1.77
CA SER A 29 7.47 1.58 -1.89
C SER A 29 7.83 2.06 -3.29
N PHE A 30 7.21 3.14 -3.71
CA PHE A 30 7.64 3.85 -4.91
C PHE A 30 8.91 4.64 -4.60
N SER A 31 9.85 4.62 -5.52
CA SER A 31 11.14 5.29 -5.34
C SER A 31 11.67 5.77 -6.69
N ASN A 32 12.39 6.87 -6.67
CA ASN A 32 13.06 7.32 -7.89
C ASN A 32 14.26 6.41 -8.21
N GLN A 33 14.64 6.36 -9.48
CA GLN A 33 15.72 5.51 -9.96
C GLN A 33 17.08 5.83 -9.30
N ASN A 34 17.32 7.07 -8.89
CA ASN A 34 18.58 7.45 -8.25
C ASN A 34 18.79 6.77 -6.90
N ASN A 35 17.71 6.58 -6.16
CA ASN A 35 17.75 5.87 -4.87
C ASN A 35 17.94 4.36 -5.03
N ILE A 36 17.49 3.80 -6.15
CA ILE A 36 17.55 2.36 -6.43
C ILE A 36 18.91 1.94 -6.99
N LYS A 37 19.54 2.78 -7.84
CA LYS A 37 20.77 2.46 -8.58
C LYS A 37 21.95 2.01 -7.70
N ASN A 38 22.02 2.49 -6.48
CA ASN A 38 23.14 2.22 -5.56
C ASN A 38 22.88 1.07 -4.60
N LEU A 39 21.72 0.38 -4.70
CA LEU A 39 21.39 -0.73 -3.84
C LEU A 39 21.86 -2.06 -4.45
N ALA A 40 22.51 -2.86 -3.64
CA ALA A 40 22.84 -4.24 -4.02
C ALA A 40 21.52 -5.05 -4.06
N THR A 41 21.09 -5.41 -5.24
CA THR A 41 19.88 -6.20 -5.45
C THR A 41 20.16 -7.69 -5.46
N LYS A 42 19.23 -8.49 -4.94
CA LYS A 42 19.30 -9.93 -4.97
C LYS A 42 17.95 -10.52 -5.33
N SER A 43 17.94 -11.39 -6.33
CA SER A 43 16.73 -12.12 -6.66
C SER A 43 16.44 -13.20 -5.61
N LEU A 44 15.24 -13.18 -5.05
CA LEU A 44 14.74 -14.18 -4.10
C LEU A 44 13.40 -14.71 -4.60
N PRO A 45 13.01 -15.96 -4.25
CA PRO A 45 11.70 -16.49 -4.63
C PRO A 45 10.53 -15.59 -4.23
N ILE A 46 10.60 -14.97 -3.05
CA ILE A 46 9.56 -14.04 -2.59
C ILE A 46 9.45 -12.78 -3.46
N PHE A 47 10.57 -12.28 -3.99
CA PHE A 47 10.54 -11.17 -4.94
C PHE A 47 9.96 -11.57 -6.29
N GLN A 48 10.27 -12.78 -6.77
CA GLN A 48 9.71 -13.30 -8.03
C GLN A 48 8.19 -13.47 -7.92
N GLU A 49 7.71 -14.02 -6.81
CA GLU A 49 6.27 -14.14 -6.53
C GLU A 49 5.59 -12.77 -6.49
N THR A 50 6.22 -11.79 -5.85
CA THR A 50 5.70 -10.42 -5.77
C THR A 50 5.73 -9.74 -7.14
N CYS A 51 6.77 -9.93 -7.94
CA CYS A 51 6.80 -9.43 -9.31
C CYS A 51 5.66 -10.01 -10.16
N HIS A 52 5.37 -11.29 -10.02
CA HIS A 52 4.24 -11.91 -10.71
C HIS A 52 2.91 -11.29 -10.27
N TRP A 53 2.74 -11.02 -8.97
CA TRP A 53 1.58 -10.31 -8.45
C TRP A 53 1.46 -8.90 -9.07
N LEU A 54 2.57 -8.16 -9.12
CA LEU A 54 2.62 -6.82 -9.70
C LEU A 54 2.35 -6.82 -11.22
N ASP A 55 2.84 -7.82 -11.94
CA ASP A 55 2.55 -7.96 -13.38
C ASP A 55 1.05 -8.11 -13.64
N ILE A 56 0.36 -8.93 -12.85
CA ILE A 56 -1.09 -9.09 -12.95
C ILE A 56 -1.78 -7.77 -12.61
N TYR A 57 -1.37 -7.13 -11.51
CA TYR A 57 -1.97 -5.89 -11.03
C TYR A 57 -1.82 -4.74 -12.04
N PHE A 58 -0.59 -4.50 -12.53
CA PHE A 58 -0.33 -3.43 -13.49
C PHE A 58 -0.91 -3.69 -14.88
N ASN A 59 -1.33 -4.93 -15.16
CA ASN A 59 -2.12 -5.26 -16.33
C ASN A 59 -3.63 -5.00 -16.15
N GLY A 60 -4.01 -4.37 -15.05
CA GLY A 60 -5.41 -4.00 -14.76
C GLY A 60 -6.26 -5.13 -14.20
N GLN A 61 -5.66 -6.24 -13.82
CA GLN A 61 -6.36 -7.40 -13.27
C GLN A 61 -6.18 -7.50 -11.75
N LYS A 62 -7.17 -8.08 -11.10
CA LYS A 62 -7.10 -8.35 -9.66
C LYS A 62 -6.31 -9.64 -9.42
N PRO A 63 -5.15 -9.60 -8.73
CA PRO A 63 -4.45 -10.81 -8.34
C PRO A 63 -5.29 -11.67 -7.40
N THR A 64 -5.21 -12.99 -7.55
CA THR A 64 -5.98 -13.96 -6.75
C THR A 64 -5.19 -14.56 -5.59
N PHE A 65 -3.94 -14.16 -5.41
CA PHE A 65 -3.06 -14.57 -4.32
C PHE A 65 -2.38 -13.36 -3.72
N ASN A 66 -1.78 -13.50 -2.53
CA ASN A 66 -0.93 -12.48 -1.94
C ASN A 66 0.42 -13.07 -1.59
N PRO A 67 1.53 -12.34 -1.86
CA PRO A 67 2.84 -12.73 -1.36
C PRO A 67 2.82 -12.79 0.16
N ARG A 68 3.59 -13.71 0.73
CA ARG A 68 3.70 -13.83 2.17
C ARG A 68 4.51 -12.67 2.73
N TYR A 69 3.86 -11.77 3.46
CA TYR A 69 4.47 -10.55 3.98
C TYR A 69 4.46 -10.48 5.50
N LYS A 70 5.29 -9.58 6.02
CA LYS A 70 5.39 -9.27 7.43
C LYS A 70 5.54 -7.76 7.62
N THR A 71 4.73 -7.19 8.49
CA THR A 71 4.81 -5.77 8.85
C THR A 71 5.55 -5.60 10.16
N ASN A 72 6.84 -5.30 10.08
CA ASN A 72 7.68 -5.13 11.26
C ASN A 72 7.33 -3.85 12.04
N GLY A 73 7.35 -3.92 13.37
CA GLY A 73 7.10 -2.77 14.22
C GLY A 73 5.67 -2.26 14.22
N ILE A 74 4.71 -3.07 13.76
CA ILE A 74 3.30 -2.67 13.74
C ILE A 74 2.72 -2.59 15.16
N THR A 75 2.05 -1.47 15.46
CA THR A 75 1.32 -1.29 16.72
C THR A 75 -0.08 -1.92 16.62
N PRO A 76 -0.75 -2.23 17.75
CA PRO A 76 -2.12 -2.75 17.71
C PRO A 76 -3.10 -1.87 16.91
N PHE A 77 -3.01 -0.55 17.05
CA PHE A 77 -3.85 0.38 16.30
C PHE A 77 -3.56 0.33 14.78
N ARG A 78 -2.30 0.31 14.40
CA ARG A 78 -1.90 0.17 12.99
C ARG A 78 -2.35 -1.16 12.40
N LYS A 79 -2.32 -2.23 13.20
CA LYS A 79 -2.80 -3.55 12.78
C LYS A 79 -4.31 -3.54 12.50
N GLU A 80 -5.10 -2.89 13.33
CA GLU A 80 -6.53 -2.73 13.07
C GLU A 80 -6.79 -1.95 11.78
N ILE A 81 -6.05 -0.86 11.56
CA ILE A 81 -6.13 -0.10 10.31
C ILE A 81 -5.74 -0.98 9.12
N GLN A 82 -4.65 -1.72 9.21
CA GLN A 82 -4.21 -2.63 8.14
C GLN A 82 -5.31 -3.65 7.80
N ASP A 83 -5.95 -4.23 8.79
CA ASP A 83 -7.02 -5.20 8.59
C ASP A 83 -8.25 -4.57 7.91
N LEU A 84 -8.55 -3.31 8.22
CA LEU A 84 -9.59 -2.55 7.52
C LEU A 84 -9.21 -2.23 6.07
N LEU A 85 -7.96 -1.84 5.83
CA LEU A 85 -7.48 -1.56 4.47
C LEU A 85 -7.58 -2.79 3.57
N LEU A 86 -7.21 -3.96 4.08
CA LEU A 86 -7.27 -5.22 3.34
C LEU A 86 -8.68 -5.63 2.92
N LYS A 87 -9.70 -5.07 3.57
CA LYS A 87 -11.11 -5.31 3.23
C LYS A 87 -11.64 -4.39 2.13
N ILE A 88 -10.90 -3.37 1.73
CA ILE A 88 -11.33 -2.47 0.65
C ILE A 88 -11.07 -3.15 -0.68
N PRO A 89 -12.12 -3.51 -1.46
CA PRO A 89 -11.91 -4.25 -2.69
C PRO A 89 -11.19 -3.46 -3.78
N PHE A 90 -10.60 -4.16 -4.72
CA PHE A 90 -10.07 -3.59 -5.95
C PHE A 90 -11.16 -2.79 -6.67
N GLY A 91 -10.84 -1.56 -7.06
CA GLY A 91 -11.78 -0.66 -7.73
C GLY A 91 -12.71 0.12 -6.79
N GLU A 92 -12.63 -0.10 -5.49
CA GLU A 92 -13.43 0.62 -4.50
C GLU A 92 -12.56 1.56 -3.65
N THR A 93 -13.21 2.56 -3.06
CA THR A 93 -12.57 3.55 -2.18
C THR A 93 -13.38 3.75 -0.91
N THR A 94 -12.71 4.25 0.11
CA THR A 94 -13.33 4.73 1.34
C THR A 94 -12.68 6.05 1.76
N THR A 95 -13.09 6.63 2.87
CA THR A 95 -12.51 7.86 3.40
C THR A 95 -11.91 7.64 4.78
N TYR A 96 -10.97 8.51 5.18
CA TYR A 96 -10.43 8.52 6.54
C TYR A 96 -11.54 8.66 7.59
N GLY A 97 -12.53 9.50 7.30
CA GLY A 97 -13.70 9.68 8.17
C GLY A 97 -14.52 8.41 8.34
N ASN A 98 -14.74 7.65 7.27
CA ASN A 98 -15.46 6.37 7.35
C ASN A 98 -14.69 5.33 8.15
N LEU A 99 -13.38 5.25 7.99
CA LEU A 99 -12.53 4.37 8.79
C LEU A 99 -12.58 4.76 10.28
N ALA A 100 -12.50 6.06 10.57
CA ALA A 100 -12.60 6.58 11.93
C ALA A 100 -13.94 6.22 12.58
N LYS A 101 -15.05 6.33 11.86
CA LYS A 101 -16.39 5.94 12.34
C LYS A 101 -16.46 4.44 12.65
N LYS A 102 -15.90 3.60 11.79
CA LYS A 102 -15.86 2.14 12.02
C LYS A 102 -15.08 1.79 13.29
N LEU A 103 -13.91 2.41 13.47
CA LEU A 103 -13.09 2.18 14.67
C LEU A 103 -13.76 2.70 15.94
N ALA A 104 -14.36 3.89 15.89
CA ALA A 104 -15.11 4.44 17.03
C ALA A 104 -16.24 3.49 17.45
N LYS A 105 -16.98 2.94 16.50
CA LYS A 105 -18.03 1.96 16.77
C LYS A 105 -17.48 0.68 17.39
N THR A 106 -16.38 0.14 16.84
CA THR A 106 -15.75 -1.08 17.36
C THR A 106 -15.27 -0.91 18.81
N HIS A 107 -14.73 0.25 19.15
CA HIS A 107 -14.20 0.55 20.49
C HIS A 107 -15.21 1.23 21.40
N HIS A 108 -16.48 1.34 20.99
CA HIS A 108 -17.55 1.99 21.77
C HIS A 108 -17.20 3.44 22.14
N LEU A 109 -16.55 4.16 21.24
CA LEU A 109 -16.18 5.57 21.40
C LEU A 109 -17.20 6.47 20.70
N LYS A 110 -17.43 7.66 21.24
CA LYS A 110 -18.26 8.67 20.56
C LYS A 110 -17.63 9.17 19.27
N LYS A 111 -16.29 9.27 19.24
CA LYS A 111 -15.54 9.82 18.13
C LYS A 111 -14.13 9.24 18.07
N MET A 112 -13.63 9.04 16.89
CA MET A 112 -12.23 8.70 16.58
C MET A 112 -11.64 9.78 15.70
N SER A 113 -10.39 10.19 15.97
CA SER A 113 -9.70 11.19 15.18
C SER A 113 -9.38 10.68 13.77
N ALA A 114 -9.89 11.37 12.75
CA ALA A 114 -9.52 11.09 11.36
C ALA A 114 -8.02 11.33 11.11
N GLN A 115 -7.40 12.26 11.84
CA GLN A 115 -5.96 12.51 11.76
C GLN A 115 -5.15 11.33 12.29
N ALA A 116 -5.55 10.73 13.40
CA ALA A 116 -4.89 9.52 13.92
C ALA A 116 -5.01 8.35 12.96
N VAL A 117 -6.19 8.18 12.34
CA VAL A 117 -6.41 7.19 11.28
C VAL A 117 -5.50 7.48 10.07
N GLY A 118 -5.43 8.73 9.63
CA GLY A 118 -4.56 9.14 8.52
C GLY A 118 -3.09 8.83 8.77
N GLY A 119 -2.60 9.08 9.98
CA GLY A 119 -1.23 8.71 10.37
C GLY A 119 -0.98 7.21 10.32
N ALA A 120 -1.91 6.41 10.78
CA ALA A 120 -1.81 4.95 10.74
C ALA A 120 -1.89 4.39 9.31
N VAL A 121 -2.76 4.95 8.47
CA VAL A 121 -2.84 4.59 7.04
C VAL A 121 -1.54 4.95 6.33
N GLY A 122 -0.97 6.12 6.59
CA GLY A 122 0.27 6.59 5.99
C GLY A 122 1.52 5.83 6.44
N TRP A 123 1.46 5.14 7.56
CA TRP A 123 2.58 4.30 8.03
C TRP A 123 2.79 3.04 7.19
N ASN A 124 1.84 2.65 6.37
CA ASN A 124 1.86 1.41 5.60
C ASN A 124 3.21 1.16 4.89
N PRO A 125 3.97 0.11 5.25
CA PRO A 125 5.25 -0.19 4.62
C PRO A 125 5.13 -0.99 3.32
N ILE A 126 3.93 -1.47 2.98
CA ILE A 126 3.69 -2.35 1.83
C ILE A 126 2.60 -1.73 0.95
N CYS A 127 3.00 -0.72 0.18
CA CYS A 127 2.09 -0.03 -0.73
C CYS A 127 1.49 -1.01 -1.75
N ILE A 128 0.36 -0.71 -2.29
CA ILE A 128 -0.41 -1.45 -3.29
C ILE A 128 -1.04 -2.73 -2.72
N ILE A 129 -0.27 -3.67 -2.20
CA ILE A 129 -0.77 -4.93 -1.64
C ILE A 129 -1.65 -4.67 -0.43
N ILE A 130 -1.19 -3.79 0.48
CA ILE A 130 -2.04 -3.21 1.52
C ILE A 130 -2.54 -1.87 0.98
N PRO A 131 -3.82 -1.77 0.59
CA PRO A 131 -4.28 -0.73 -0.35
C PRO A 131 -4.59 0.61 0.31
N CYS A 132 -3.59 1.25 0.91
CA CYS A 132 -3.75 2.58 1.51
C CYS A 132 -4.12 3.66 0.48
N HIS A 133 -3.84 3.44 -0.81
CA HIS A 133 -4.24 4.34 -1.89
C HIS A 133 -5.76 4.43 -2.09
N ARG A 134 -6.52 3.45 -1.59
CA ARG A 134 -8.00 3.43 -1.68
C ARG A 134 -8.68 4.27 -0.61
N VAL A 135 -7.92 4.98 0.23
CA VAL A 135 -8.45 5.87 1.26
C VAL A 135 -8.33 7.32 0.80
N LEU A 136 -9.45 8.01 0.75
CA LEU A 136 -9.57 9.38 0.29
C LEU A 136 -9.90 10.33 1.45
N GLY A 137 -9.69 11.63 1.24
CA GLY A 137 -10.12 12.67 2.17
C GLY A 137 -11.62 12.94 2.10
N ALA A 138 -12.08 13.93 2.87
CA ALA A 138 -13.46 14.38 2.85
C ALA A 138 -13.90 14.75 1.43
N ASN A 139 -15.14 14.44 1.08
CA ASN A 139 -15.71 14.68 -0.26
C ASN A 139 -14.90 13.98 -1.37
N ASN A 140 -14.31 12.82 -1.06
CA ASN A 140 -13.51 12.03 -1.99
C ASN A 140 -12.30 12.79 -2.59
N LYS A 141 -11.77 13.76 -1.86
CA LYS A 141 -10.56 14.47 -2.27
C LYS A 141 -9.35 13.54 -2.17
N ILE A 142 -8.49 13.61 -3.17
CA ILE A 142 -7.20 12.93 -3.12
C ILE A 142 -6.29 13.76 -2.24
N THR A 143 -5.97 13.22 -1.06
CA THR A 143 -5.07 13.83 -0.10
C THR A 143 -3.80 13.02 0.05
N GLY A 144 -2.88 13.44 0.92
CA GLY A 144 -1.55 12.92 1.08
C GLY A 144 -1.42 11.40 0.97
N TYR A 145 -0.35 10.97 0.33
CA TYR A 145 0.01 9.57 0.16
C TYR A 145 1.52 9.44 0.35
N GLY A 146 1.95 8.61 1.31
CA GLY A 146 3.37 8.43 1.61
C GLY A 146 4.20 7.96 0.43
N CYS A 147 3.59 7.28 -0.53
CA CYS A 147 4.23 6.81 -1.76
C CYS A 147 4.03 7.76 -2.96
N GLY A 148 3.58 9.01 -2.72
CA GLY A 148 3.42 10.05 -3.75
C GLY A 148 2.02 10.15 -4.33
N ILE A 149 1.49 11.38 -4.41
CA ILE A 149 0.15 11.65 -4.94
C ILE A 149 0.02 11.23 -6.42
N LYS A 150 1.05 11.46 -7.22
CA LYS A 150 1.12 11.02 -8.61
C LYS A 150 0.84 9.51 -8.73
N ASN A 151 1.51 8.72 -7.91
CA ASN A 151 1.33 7.26 -7.90
C ASN A 151 -0.07 6.88 -7.41
N LYS A 152 -0.58 7.55 -6.38
CA LYS A 152 -1.94 7.31 -5.88
C LYS A 152 -3.00 7.54 -6.96
N ILE A 153 -2.92 8.64 -7.68
CA ILE A 153 -3.84 8.95 -8.78
C ILE A 153 -3.75 7.87 -9.86
N ALA A 154 -2.54 7.49 -10.24
CA ALA A 154 -2.33 6.47 -11.27
C ALA A 154 -2.86 5.09 -10.84
N LEU A 155 -2.71 4.71 -9.58
CA LEU A 155 -3.27 3.47 -9.03
C LEU A 155 -4.80 3.48 -9.05
N LEU A 156 -5.43 4.56 -8.62
CA LEU A 156 -6.88 4.69 -8.63
C LEU A 156 -7.46 4.66 -10.06
N ARG A 157 -6.76 5.26 -11.02
CA ARG A 157 -7.13 5.18 -12.44
C ARG A 157 -6.98 3.77 -12.99
N LEU A 158 -5.89 3.10 -12.64
CA LEU A 158 -5.67 1.70 -13.04
C LEU A 158 -6.80 0.81 -12.53
N GLU A 159 -7.25 1.01 -11.30
CA GLU A 159 -8.35 0.26 -10.69
C GLU A 159 -9.74 0.74 -11.14
N GLN A 160 -9.81 1.74 -12.04
CA GLN A 160 -11.06 2.35 -12.52
C GLN A 160 -11.90 3.01 -11.41
N SER A 161 -11.25 3.42 -10.32
CA SER A 161 -11.88 4.16 -9.22
C SER A 161 -11.93 5.67 -9.49
N LEU A 162 -11.18 6.15 -10.47
CA LEU A 162 -11.17 7.52 -11.00
C LEU A 162 -11.33 7.52 -12.52
N PHE A 163 -11.98 8.55 -13.00
CA PHE A 163 -12.21 8.78 -14.44
C PHE A 163 -11.13 9.65 -15.06
#